data_1d61986cb033b803851e5643aa5ad6d5
#
_entry.id   1d61986cb033b803851e5643aa5ad6d5
#
_cell.length_a   1.000
_cell.length_b   1.000
_cell.length_c   1.000
_cell.angle_alpha   90.00
_cell.angle_beta   90.00
_cell.angle_gamma   90.00
#
_symmetry.space_group_name_H-M   'P 1'
#
loop_
_entity.id
_entity.type
_entity.pdbx_description
1 polymer ?
#
loop_
_entity_poly.entity_id
_entity_poly.type
_entity_poly.pdbx_seq_one_letter_code
_entity_poly.pdbx_strand_id
1 'polypeptide(L)'
;EWSAFHTHYGTQPLPETDPDKELAFNLNTFSFSAKGRWIGSSSWEHRMGWDSQFQRNTISGYSFLLPEYDRFTTGISWLTTYRPDNTLSVSGGVRYDYGRMRVFAHDDPYLATYLQEQGYDEEQVEFYRWNSRRVNRSFGDYSLSLGVVWTPSTRHQLKVNVGRSFRLPGANELASNGVHHGTFRHEQGDATLSSEQGWQMDASYQLKYGRWSVYVSPFANWFSNYIFLRPTGEWSVLPHTGQIYRYTQTEALFAGAEASVELTILPTLNYRLSGE
;
A
#
# COMPACT_ATOMS: atom_id res chain seq x y z
N GLU A 1 12.75 1.86 -23.33
CA GLU A 1 12.10 0.53 -23.19
C GLU A 1 10.61 0.72 -22.97
N TRP A 2 9.82 -0.05 -23.72
CA TRP A 2 8.37 -0.11 -23.62
C TRP A 2 7.97 -1.46 -23.07
N SER A 3 7.15 -1.48 -22.02
CA SER A 3 6.59 -2.72 -21.51
C SER A 3 5.10 -2.58 -21.25
N ALA A 4 4.32 -3.53 -21.72
CA ALA A 4 2.91 -3.68 -21.40
C ALA A 4 2.71 -5.04 -20.74
N PHE A 5 2.06 -5.05 -19.58
CA PHE A 5 1.76 -6.27 -18.84
C PHE A 5 0.26 -6.44 -18.69
N HIS A 6 -0.21 -7.62 -18.99
CA HIS A 6 -1.55 -8.08 -18.64
C HIS A 6 -1.41 -9.18 -17.59
N THR A 7 -2.00 -8.98 -16.43
CA THR A 7 -2.01 -9.97 -15.36
C THR A 7 -3.45 -10.30 -15.01
N HIS A 8 -3.76 -11.58 -15.06
CA HIS A 8 -5.05 -12.12 -14.66
C HIS A 8 -4.85 -12.96 -13.40
N TYR A 9 -5.52 -12.60 -12.32
CA TYR A 9 -5.61 -13.38 -11.10
C TYR A 9 -7.06 -13.80 -10.92
N GLY A 10 -7.31 -15.08 -10.87
CA GLY A 10 -8.61 -15.64 -10.58
C GLY A 10 -8.45 -16.88 -9.70
N THR A 11 -9.26 -16.99 -8.69
CA THR A 11 -9.47 -18.28 -8.02
C THR A 11 -10.49 -19.05 -8.85
N GLN A 12 -10.11 -20.17 -9.41
CA GLN A 12 -11.10 -21.07 -10.01
C GLN A 12 -11.80 -21.81 -8.89
N PRO A 13 -13.14 -21.90 -8.89
CA PRO A 13 -13.84 -22.76 -7.97
C PRO A 13 -13.32 -24.18 -8.14
N LEU A 14 -13.19 -24.90 -7.02
CA LEU A 14 -12.87 -26.32 -7.08
C LEU A 14 -13.96 -27.05 -7.90
N PRO A 15 -13.61 -28.02 -8.74
CA PRO A 15 -14.54 -28.65 -9.67
C PRO A 15 -15.80 -29.27 -9.05
N GLU A 16 -15.77 -29.52 -7.75
CA GLU A 16 -16.86 -30.15 -7.00
C GLU A 16 -17.67 -29.16 -6.16
N THR A 17 -17.33 -27.86 -6.16
CA THR A 17 -18.01 -26.84 -5.37
C THR A 17 -18.96 -26.03 -6.25
N ASP A 18 -20.15 -25.77 -5.70
CA ASP A 18 -21.13 -24.89 -6.31
C ASP A 18 -20.52 -23.46 -6.36
N PRO A 19 -20.28 -22.88 -7.55
CA PRO A 19 -19.66 -21.58 -7.68
C PRO A 19 -20.49 -20.45 -7.00
N ASP A 20 -21.77 -20.68 -6.77
CA ASP A 20 -22.65 -19.73 -6.06
C ASP A 20 -22.46 -19.79 -4.54
N LYS A 21 -21.69 -20.72 -4.03
CA LYS A 21 -21.42 -20.90 -2.58
C LYS A 21 -20.02 -20.51 -2.17
N GLU A 22 -19.17 -20.16 -3.10
CA GLU A 22 -17.77 -19.88 -2.88
C GLU A 22 -17.47 -18.37 -3.06
N LEU A 23 -16.34 -17.96 -2.51
CA LEU A 23 -15.76 -16.64 -2.72
C LEU A 23 -14.80 -16.71 -3.90
N ALA A 24 -15.07 -15.98 -4.96
CA ALA A 24 -14.18 -15.90 -6.11
C ALA A 24 -13.90 -14.46 -6.55
N PHE A 25 -12.66 -14.18 -6.90
CA PHE A 25 -12.20 -12.89 -7.42
C PHE A 25 -11.63 -13.10 -8.82
N ASN A 26 -11.95 -12.16 -9.70
CA ASN A 26 -11.35 -12.08 -11.03
C ASN A 26 -10.76 -10.67 -11.19
N LEU A 27 -9.46 -10.54 -10.96
CA LEU A 27 -8.73 -9.29 -11.07
C LEU A 27 -7.98 -9.25 -12.40
N ASN A 28 -8.40 -8.36 -13.28
CA ASN A 28 -7.70 -8.04 -14.50
C ASN A 28 -6.89 -6.76 -14.32
N THR A 29 -5.61 -6.79 -14.67
CA THR A 29 -4.71 -5.65 -14.57
C THR A 29 -4.02 -5.40 -15.90
N PHE A 30 -4.17 -4.19 -16.43
CA PHE A 30 -3.45 -3.69 -17.58
C PHE A 30 -2.50 -2.59 -17.13
N SER A 31 -1.21 -2.73 -17.45
CA SER A 31 -0.20 -1.75 -17.07
C SER A 31 0.60 -1.32 -18.29
N PHE A 32 0.88 -0.03 -18.34
CA PHE A 32 1.76 0.59 -19.29
C PHE A 32 2.85 1.35 -18.56
N SER A 33 4.10 1.24 -19.01
CA SER A 33 5.23 1.98 -18.47
C SER A 33 6.16 2.43 -19.61
N ALA A 34 6.48 3.72 -19.61
CA ALA A 34 7.47 4.29 -20.51
C ALA A 34 8.54 4.97 -19.65
N LYS A 35 9.82 4.67 -19.92
CA LYS A 35 10.96 5.22 -19.16
C LYS A 35 12.01 5.74 -20.11
N GLY A 36 12.48 6.95 -19.83
CA GLY A 36 13.58 7.57 -20.53
C GLY A 36 14.74 7.85 -19.57
N ARG A 37 15.95 7.65 -20.04
CA ARG A 37 17.19 7.99 -19.34
C ARG A 37 18.02 8.93 -20.22
N TRP A 38 18.43 10.03 -19.63
CA TRP A 38 19.28 11.00 -20.29
C TRP A 38 20.50 11.32 -19.43
N ILE A 39 21.68 11.28 -20.03
CA ILE A 39 22.96 11.61 -19.39
C ILE A 39 23.34 13.00 -19.89
N GLY A 40 23.16 14.02 -19.03
CA GLY A 40 23.45 15.40 -19.36
C GLY A 40 24.95 15.71 -19.37
N SER A 41 25.73 15.03 -18.52
CA SER A 41 27.19 15.09 -18.44
C SER A 41 27.73 13.87 -17.68
N SER A 42 29.04 13.79 -17.48
CA SER A 42 29.67 12.75 -16.64
C SER A 42 29.13 12.73 -15.20
N SER A 43 28.62 13.87 -14.72
CA SER A 43 28.15 14.03 -13.35
C SER A 43 26.61 14.03 -13.20
N TRP A 44 25.86 14.22 -14.28
CA TRP A 44 24.39 14.37 -14.23
C TRP A 44 23.69 13.26 -15.01
N GLU A 45 22.75 12.62 -14.34
CA GLU A 45 21.86 11.64 -14.91
C GLU A 45 20.40 12.01 -14.60
N HIS A 46 19.54 11.98 -15.61
CA HIS A 46 18.12 12.23 -15.47
C HIS A 46 17.33 11.00 -15.93
N ARG A 47 16.28 10.68 -15.21
CA ARG A 47 15.32 9.62 -15.55
C ARG A 47 13.93 10.20 -15.51
N MET A 48 13.16 9.96 -16.55
CA MET A 48 11.75 10.30 -16.63
C MET A 48 10.94 9.02 -16.77
N GLY A 49 9.78 9.00 -16.17
CA GLY A 49 8.86 7.87 -16.25
C GLY A 49 7.43 8.32 -16.41
N TRP A 50 6.69 7.54 -17.17
CA TRP A 50 5.23 7.60 -17.23
C TRP A 50 4.70 6.20 -17.03
N ASP A 51 3.85 6.02 -16.01
CA ASP A 51 3.22 4.76 -15.69
C ASP A 51 1.71 4.95 -15.70
N SER A 52 0.98 3.98 -16.25
CA SER A 52 -0.48 3.93 -16.19
C SER A 52 -0.93 2.50 -15.91
N GLN A 53 -1.98 2.38 -15.10
CA GLN A 53 -2.54 1.09 -14.76
C GLN A 53 -4.07 1.18 -14.72
N PHE A 54 -4.72 0.19 -15.29
CA PHE A 54 -6.14 -0.05 -15.13
C PHE A 54 -6.34 -1.42 -14.49
N GLN A 55 -7.19 -1.46 -13.48
CA GLN A 55 -7.59 -2.70 -12.80
C GLN A 55 -9.11 -2.79 -12.79
N ARG A 56 -9.61 -3.98 -13.05
CA ARG A 56 -11.01 -4.35 -12.85
C ARG A 56 -11.07 -5.61 -12.01
N ASN A 57 -11.72 -5.53 -10.86
CA ASN A 57 -12.04 -6.66 -10.01
C ASN A 57 -13.53 -6.95 -10.09
N THR A 58 -13.88 -8.19 -10.42
CA THR A 58 -15.24 -8.71 -10.31
C THR A 58 -15.26 -9.82 -9.27
N ILE A 59 -16.39 -9.98 -8.61
CA ILE A 59 -16.58 -10.99 -7.57
C ILE A 59 -17.71 -11.93 -7.95
N SER A 60 -17.66 -13.17 -7.45
CA SER A 60 -18.73 -14.13 -7.53
C SER A 60 -18.74 -15.02 -6.28
N GLY A 61 -19.88 -15.68 -6.03
CA GLY A 61 -20.13 -16.45 -4.82
C GLY A 61 -20.97 -15.69 -3.80
N TYR A 62 -21.38 -16.38 -2.73
CA TYR A 62 -22.24 -15.80 -1.70
C TYR A 62 -21.47 -15.06 -0.60
N SER A 63 -20.18 -15.30 -0.48
CA SER A 63 -19.34 -14.63 0.51
C SER A 63 -18.81 -13.31 -0.06
N PHE A 64 -18.90 -12.25 0.73
CA PHE A 64 -18.36 -10.94 0.40
C PHE A 64 -17.10 -10.66 1.22
N LEU A 65 -16.01 -10.29 0.56
CA LEU A 65 -14.77 -9.87 1.22
C LEU A 65 -14.26 -8.53 0.69
N LEU A 66 -14.30 -8.34 -0.63
CA LEU A 66 -13.80 -7.16 -1.31
C LEU A 66 -14.82 -6.72 -2.35
N PRO A 67 -15.18 -5.42 -2.40
CA PRO A 67 -16.11 -4.92 -3.42
C PRO A 67 -15.62 -5.13 -4.85
N GLU A 68 -16.55 -5.20 -5.80
CA GLU A 68 -16.23 -5.00 -7.20
C GLU A 68 -15.76 -3.58 -7.46
N TYR A 69 -14.69 -3.40 -8.24
CA TYR A 69 -14.19 -2.07 -8.55
C TYR A 69 -13.47 -1.97 -9.88
N ASP A 70 -13.49 -0.76 -10.43
CA ASP A 70 -12.56 -0.28 -11.44
C ASP A 70 -11.59 0.71 -10.79
N ARG A 71 -10.29 0.54 -11.03
CA ARG A 71 -9.25 1.46 -10.60
C ARG A 71 -8.39 1.87 -11.79
N PHE A 72 -8.28 3.15 -12.01
CA PHE A 72 -7.34 3.72 -12.96
C PHE A 72 -6.32 4.57 -12.21
N THR A 73 -5.04 4.41 -12.51
CA THR A 73 -3.97 5.27 -12.01
C THR A 73 -3.03 5.63 -13.13
N THR A 74 -2.52 6.86 -13.11
CA THR A 74 -1.47 7.31 -14.02
C THR A 74 -0.56 8.29 -13.30
N GLY A 75 0.74 8.26 -13.60
CA GLY A 75 1.68 9.15 -12.96
C GLY A 75 2.90 9.43 -13.83
N ILE A 76 3.43 10.65 -13.65
CA ILE A 76 4.64 11.11 -14.31
C ILE A 76 5.70 11.37 -13.24
N SER A 77 6.92 10.90 -13.50
CA SER A 77 8.04 11.04 -12.58
C SER A 77 9.26 11.62 -13.25
N TRP A 78 10.03 12.36 -12.49
CA TRP A 78 11.36 12.84 -12.86
C TRP A 78 12.30 12.64 -11.67
N LEU A 79 13.40 11.93 -11.92
CA LEU A 79 14.49 11.68 -11.00
C LEU A 79 15.78 12.24 -11.60
N THR A 80 16.54 12.98 -10.82
CA THR A 80 17.87 13.44 -11.18
C THR A 80 18.91 12.94 -10.17
N THR A 81 20.07 12.57 -10.67
CA THR A 81 21.20 12.17 -9.84
C THR A 81 22.42 12.97 -10.24
N TYR A 82 23.07 13.58 -9.26
CA TYR A 82 24.31 14.33 -9.40
C TYR A 82 25.45 13.59 -8.68
N ARG A 83 26.51 13.32 -9.43
CA ARG A 83 27.74 12.68 -8.94
C ARG A 83 28.93 13.56 -9.30
N PRO A 84 29.33 14.51 -8.43
CA PRO A 84 30.50 15.37 -8.70
C PRO A 84 31.81 14.55 -8.78
N ASP A 85 31.89 13.50 -7.99
CA ASP A 85 33.01 12.59 -7.89
C ASP A 85 32.57 11.17 -7.47
N ASN A 86 33.52 10.29 -7.21
CA ASN A 86 33.27 8.91 -6.81
C ASN A 86 32.85 8.76 -5.33
N THR A 87 32.91 9.82 -4.54
CA THR A 87 32.63 9.80 -3.10
C THR A 87 31.24 10.28 -2.75
N LEU A 88 30.64 11.14 -3.58
CA LEU A 88 29.36 11.79 -3.34
C LEU A 88 28.36 11.50 -4.46
N SER A 89 27.16 11.09 -4.08
CA SER A 89 26.00 11.01 -4.96
C SER A 89 24.80 11.68 -4.29
N VAL A 90 24.19 12.64 -4.96
CA VAL A 90 22.96 13.29 -4.53
C VAL A 90 21.87 12.98 -5.55
N SER A 91 20.71 12.54 -5.11
CA SER A 91 19.57 12.27 -5.97
C SER A 91 18.32 12.98 -5.46
N GLY A 92 17.55 13.53 -6.38
CA GLY A 92 16.27 14.17 -6.08
C GLY A 92 15.22 13.75 -7.10
N GLY A 93 13.99 13.55 -6.65
CA GLY A 93 12.90 13.12 -7.50
C GLY A 93 11.58 13.76 -7.13
N VAL A 94 10.75 13.91 -8.15
CA VAL A 94 9.36 14.35 -8.03
C VAL A 94 8.48 13.45 -8.88
N ARG A 95 7.31 13.12 -8.37
CA ARG A 95 6.28 12.38 -9.09
C ARG A 95 4.91 12.98 -8.76
N TYR A 96 4.06 13.07 -9.75
CA TYR A 96 2.65 13.37 -9.58
C TYR A 96 1.82 12.21 -10.12
N ASP A 97 0.84 11.80 -9.33
CA ASP A 97 -0.06 10.72 -9.71
C ASP A 97 -1.51 11.19 -9.64
N TYR A 98 -2.29 10.72 -10.59
CA TYR A 98 -3.74 10.81 -10.60
C TYR A 98 -4.31 9.40 -10.50
N GLY A 99 -5.33 9.22 -9.68
CA GLY A 99 -6.05 7.97 -9.53
C GLY A 99 -7.56 8.18 -9.50
N ARG A 100 -8.29 7.24 -10.08
CA ARG A 100 -9.75 7.17 -9.99
C ARG A 100 -10.14 5.79 -9.51
N MET A 101 -11.00 5.75 -8.51
CA MET A 101 -11.61 4.54 -7.95
C MET A 101 -13.12 4.61 -8.15
N ARG A 102 -13.68 3.60 -8.79
CA ARG A 102 -15.12 3.36 -8.89
C ARG A 102 -15.42 2.04 -8.21
N VAL A 103 -16.14 2.06 -7.13
CA VAL A 103 -16.65 0.86 -6.46
C VAL A 103 -18.10 0.67 -6.85
N PHE A 104 -18.48 -0.56 -7.14
CA PHE A 104 -19.85 -0.94 -7.47
C PHE A 104 -20.60 -1.33 -6.20
N ALA A 105 -21.90 -1.02 -6.17
CA ALA A 105 -22.74 -1.46 -5.09
C ALA A 105 -23.00 -2.96 -5.19
N HIS A 106 -22.98 -3.64 -4.05
CA HIS A 106 -23.33 -5.05 -3.93
C HIS A 106 -24.44 -5.20 -2.90
N ASP A 107 -25.62 -5.58 -3.37
CA ASP A 107 -26.82 -5.81 -2.58
C ASP A 107 -26.95 -7.30 -2.26
N ASP A 108 -27.24 -7.62 -1.01
CA ASP A 108 -27.51 -8.99 -0.55
C ASP A 108 -28.99 -9.14 -0.17
N PRO A 109 -29.82 -9.65 -1.10
CA PRO A 109 -31.27 -9.80 -0.86
C PRO A 109 -31.57 -10.86 0.22
N TYR A 110 -30.73 -11.87 0.39
CA TYR A 110 -30.91 -12.88 1.44
C TYR A 110 -30.70 -12.28 2.82
N LEU A 111 -29.68 -11.41 2.95
CA LEU A 111 -29.43 -10.69 4.17
C LEU A 111 -30.57 -9.74 4.54
N ALA A 112 -31.13 -9.04 3.55
CA ALA A 112 -32.27 -8.18 3.76
C ALA A 112 -33.48 -8.97 4.31
N THR A 113 -33.79 -10.12 3.72
CA THR A 113 -34.90 -10.99 4.18
C THR A 113 -34.64 -11.49 5.61
N TYR A 114 -33.42 -11.97 5.88
CA TYR A 114 -33.01 -12.44 7.21
C TYR A 114 -33.23 -11.34 8.28
N LEU A 115 -32.76 -10.12 8.03
CA LEU A 115 -32.89 -9.03 8.99
C LEU A 115 -34.36 -8.65 9.24
N GLN A 116 -35.21 -8.66 8.21
CA GLN A 116 -36.65 -8.45 8.35
C GLN A 116 -37.31 -9.53 9.21
N GLU A 117 -36.99 -10.79 9.00
CA GLU A 117 -37.48 -11.93 9.79
C GLU A 117 -37.04 -11.85 11.25
N GLN A 118 -35.85 -11.28 11.53
CA GLN A 118 -35.37 -11.03 12.89
C GLN A 118 -36.01 -9.80 13.55
N GLY A 119 -36.84 -9.05 12.83
CA GLY A 119 -37.58 -7.90 13.36
C GLY A 119 -36.76 -6.60 13.42
N TYR A 120 -35.69 -6.49 12.66
CA TYR A 120 -34.96 -5.22 12.51
C TYR A 120 -35.79 -4.20 11.74
N ASP A 121 -35.61 -2.92 12.07
CA ASP A 121 -36.32 -1.83 11.40
C ASP A 121 -35.82 -1.60 9.97
N GLU A 122 -36.60 -0.85 9.18
CA GLU A 122 -36.32 -0.59 7.77
C GLU A 122 -34.99 0.13 7.57
N GLU A 123 -34.58 1.01 8.48
CA GLU A 123 -33.34 1.74 8.41
C GLU A 123 -32.14 0.80 8.59
N GLN A 124 -32.21 -0.10 9.54
CA GLN A 124 -31.20 -1.13 9.79
C GLN A 124 -31.10 -2.11 8.63
N VAL A 125 -32.24 -2.59 8.12
CA VAL A 125 -32.27 -3.47 6.95
C VAL A 125 -31.64 -2.79 5.74
N GLU A 126 -32.01 -1.55 5.44
CA GLU A 126 -31.45 -0.80 4.30
C GLU A 126 -29.96 -0.51 4.49
N PHE A 127 -29.48 -0.35 5.71
CA PHE A 127 -28.07 -0.15 5.97
C PHE A 127 -27.24 -1.42 5.76
N TYR A 128 -27.67 -2.55 6.31
CA TYR A 128 -26.89 -3.78 6.35
C TYR A 128 -27.04 -4.68 5.13
N ARG A 129 -28.13 -4.51 4.33
CA ARG A 129 -28.29 -5.27 3.08
C ARG A 129 -27.18 -5.00 2.04
N TRP A 130 -26.57 -3.83 2.10
CA TRP A 130 -25.50 -3.44 1.18
C TRP A 130 -24.14 -3.85 1.71
N ASN A 131 -23.53 -4.88 1.14
CA ASN A 131 -22.15 -5.27 1.44
C ASN A 131 -21.14 -4.25 0.92
N SER A 132 -21.50 -3.49 -0.11
CA SER A 132 -20.80 -2.28 -0.53
C SER A 132 -21.74 -1.27 -1.15
N ARG A 133 -21.44 0.01 -0.97
CA ARG A 133 -22.16 1.11 -1.61
C ARG A 133 -21.35 1.66 -2.79
N ARG A 134 -22.07 2.26 -3.75
CA ARG A 134 -21.40 2.87 -4.89
C ARG A 134 -20.53 4.04 -4.44
N VAL A 135 -19.25 4.00 -4.81
CA VAL A 135 -18.29 5.09 -4.61
C VAL A 135 -17.64 5.42 -5.95
N ASN A 136 -17.47 6.71 -6.25
CA ASN A 136 -16.75 7.19 -7.41
C ASN A 136 -15.91 8.39 -6.97
N ARG A 137 -14.61 8.15 -6.77
CA ARG A 137 -13.67 9.15 -6.23
C ARG A 137 -12.47 9.28 -7.15
N SER A 138 -11.97 10.49 -7.23
CA SER A 138 -10.69 10.80 -7.88
C SER A 138 -9.74 11.39 -6.86
N PHE A 139 -8.47 11.10 -7.02
CA PHE A 139 -7.39 11.51 -6.13
C PHE A 139 -6.25 12.02 -6.99
N GLY A 140 -5.56 13.02 -6.50
CA GLY A 140 -4.32 13.51 -7.11
C GLY A 140 -3.36 13.91 -6.02
N ASP A 141 -2.11 13.45 -6.10
CA ASP A 141 -1.11 13.77 -5.10
C ASP A 141 0.30 13.66 -5.68
N TYR A 142 1.28 14.19 -4.94
CA TYR A 142 2.67 14.19 -5.36
C TYR A 142 3.56 13.46 -4.37
N SER A 143 4.63 12.86 -4.88
CA SER A 143 5.71 12.29 -4.10
C SER A 143 6.99 13.07 -4.34
N LEU A 144 7.80 13.21 -3.31
CA LEU A 144 9.12 13.85 -3.36
C LEU A 144 10.15 12.90 -2.76
N SER A 145 11.38 12.98 -3.26
CA SER A 145 12.51 12.27 -2.67
C SER A 145 13.79 13.08 -2.77
N LEU A 146 14.59 13.02 -1.73
CA LEU A 146 15.96 13.53 -1.70
C LEU A 146 16.84 12.49 -1.02
N GLY A 147 17.90 12.05 -1.71
CA GLY A 147 18.85 11.08 -1.20
C GLY A 147 20.28 11.54 -1.35
N VAL A 148 21.10 11.26 -0.34
CA VAL A 148 22.53 11.51 -0.33
C VAL A 148 23.27 10.22 0.02
N VAL A 149 24.25 9.86 -0.79
CA VAL A 149 25.22 8.79 -0.48
C VAL A 149 26.58 9.41 -0.46
N TRP A 150 27.26 9.31 0.68
CA TRP A 150 28.59 9.83 0.87
C TRP A 150 29.55 8.72 1.35
N THR A 151 30.58 8.46 0.55
CA THR A 151 31.57 7.39 0.77
C THR A 151 32.98 8.02 0.72
N PRO A 152 33.36 8.78 1.78
CA PRO A 152 34.64 9.53 1.79
C PRO A 152 35.85 8.60 1.74
N SER A 153 35.69 7.34 2.09
CA SER A 153 36.73 6.30 1.99
C SER A 153 36.06 4.92 1.88
N THR A 154 36.85 3.91 1.60
CA THR A 154 36.42 2.50 1.57
C THR A 154 35.92 1.99 2.93
N ARG A 155 36.18 2.74 4.00
CA ARG A 155 35.80 2.39 5.36
C ARG A 155 34.43 2.98 5.79
N HIS A 156 34.06 4.13 5.25
CA HIS A 156 32.90 4.91 5.70
C HIS A 156 31.89 5.06 4.57
N GLN A 157 30.65 4.75 4.87
CA GLN A 157 29.53 5.06 3.99
C GLN A 157 28.38 5.62 4.84
N LEU A 158 27.89 6.80 4.45
CA LEU A 158 26.70 7.41 4.98
C LEU A 158 25.65 7.51 3.87
N LYS A 159 24.42 7.10 4.17
CA LYS A 159 23.26 7.34 3.32
C LYS A 159 22.20 8.04 4.13
N VAL A 160 21.54 9.03 3.53
CA VAL A 160 20.40 9.74 4.12
C VAL A 160 19.37 9.89 3.03
N ASN A 161 18.12 9.55 3.34
CA ASN A 161 16.99 9.77 2.45
C ASN A 161 15.88 10.48 3.21
N VAL A 162 15.23 11.41 2.53
CA VAL A 162 14.00 12.04 2.97
C VAL A 162 13.02 12.00 1.81
N GLY A 163 11.79 11.62 2.09
CA GLY A 163 10.76 11.53 1.06
C GLY A 163 9.38 11.85 1.59
N ARG A 164 8.54 12.33 0.70
CA ARG A 164 7.10 12.37 0.87
C ARG A 164 6.47 11.34 -0.05
N SER A 165 5.66 10.47 0.51
CA SER A 165 4.90 9.46 -0.23
C SER A 165 3.41 9.60 0.05
N PHE A 166 2.59 8.97 -0.80
CA PHE A 166 1.16 8.87 -0.58
C PHE A 166 0.65 7.52 -1.08
N ARG A 167 -0.54 7.16 -0.60
CA ARG A 167 -1.28 5.97 -1.02
C ARG A 167 -2.75 6.33 -1.23
N LEU A 168 -3.33 5.84 -2.33
CA LEU A 168 -4.78 5.96 -2.54
C LEU A 168 -5.52 4.95 -1.67
N PRO A 169 -6.70 5.32 -1.12
CA PRO A 169 -7.54 4.37 -0.41
C PRO A 169 -7.93 3.18 -1.28
N GLY A 170 -8.01 2.00 -0.67
CA GLY A 170 -8.49 0.78 -1.30
C GLY A 170 -10.01 0.78 -1.48
N ALA A 171 -10.52 -0.14 -2.32
CA ALA A 171 -11.95 -0.29 -2.54
C ALA A 171 -12.70 -0.70 -1.26
N ASN A 172 -12.11 -1.60 -0.48
CA ASN A 172 -12.63 -2.00 0.83
C ASN A 172 -12.61 -0.85 1.83
N GLU A 173 -11.54 -0.06 1.87
CA GLU A 173 -11.42 1.09 2.76
C GLU A 173 -12.49 2.16 2.47
N LEU A 174 -12.90 2.29 1.21
CA LEU A 174 -13.89 3.28 0.80
C LEU A 174 -15.35 2.81 0.92
N ALA A 175 -15.64 1.52 0.79
CA ALA A 175 -17.00 1.10 0.52
C ALA A 175 -17.44 -0.23 1.16
N SER A 176 -16.59 -0.99 1.84
CA SER A 176 -17.01 -2.24 2.47
C SER A 176 -18.04 -2.01 3.57
N ASN A 177 -19.02 -2.90 3.66
CA ASN A 177 -19.98 -2.99 4.76
C ASN A 177 -20.38 -4.46 4.91
N GLY A 178 -19.45 -5.30 5.32
CA GLY A 178 -19.66 -6.73 5.35
C GLY A 178 -18.75 -7.47 6.31
N VAL A 179 -19.03 -8.76 6.45
CA VAL A 179 -18.31 -9.64 7.36
C VAL A 179 -17.05 -10.19 6.67
N HIS A 180 -15.91 -9.96 7.30
CA HIS A 180 -14.69 -10.67 6.95
C HIS A 180 -14.67 -12.02 7.67
N HIS A 181 -15.15 -13.07 7.00
CA HIS A 181 -15.36 -14.40 7.61
C HIS A 181 -14.10 -14.98 8.27
N GLY A 182 -12.91 -14.75 7.70
CA GLY A 182 -11.65 -15.24 8.25
C GLY A 182 -11.26 -14.62 9.60
N THR A 183 -11.81 -13.45 9.94
CA THR A 183 -11.49 -12.74 11.20
C THR A 183 -12.72 -12.48 12.07
N PHE A 184 -13.91 -12.85 11.62
CA PHE A 184 -15.20 -12.59 12.28
C PHE A 184 -15.41 -11.11 12.62
N ARG A 185 -14.95 -10.21 11.75
CA ARG A 185 -15.10 -8.76 11.89
C ARG A 185 -16.11 -8.26 10.88
N HIS A 186 -16.95 -7.32 11.32
CA HIS A 186 -17.75 -6.52 10.40
C HIS A 186 -16.91 -5.28 10.03
N GLU A 187 -16.50 -5.17 8.79
CA GLU A 187 -15.65 -4.07 8.32
C GLU A 187 -16.52 -3.04 7.59
N GLN A 188 -16.41 -1.78 8.00
CA GLN A 188 -17.07 -0.64 7.40
C GLN A 188 -16.05 0.29 6.76
N GLY A 189 -16.22 0.57 5.48
CA GLY A 189 -15.48 1.57 4.73
C GLY A 189 -15.99 2.98 5.01
N ASP A 190 -15.17 3.96 4.64
CA ASP A 190 -15.53 5.37 4.68
C ASP A 190 -15.24 6.03 3.32
N ALA A 191 -16.30 6.39 2.60
CA ALA A 191 -16.20 7.03 1.29
C ALA A 191 -15.55 8.43 1.33
N THR A 192 -15.36 9.01 2.51
CA THR A 192 -14.78 10.35 2.69
C THR A 192 -13.26 10.34 2.84
N LEU A 193 -12.64 9.16 3.00
CA LEU A 193 -11.18 9.04 3.15
C LEU A 193 -10.43 9.79 2.05
N SER A 194 -9.38 10.48 2.44
CA SER A 194 -8.42 11.10 1.53
C SER A 194 -7.21 10.18 1.27
N SER A 195 -6.34 10.55 0.33
CA SER A 195 -5.07 9.85 0.14
C SER A 195 -4.28 9.85 1.43
N GLU A 196 -3.78 8.68 1.84
CA GLU A 196 -2.82 8.58 2.95
C GLU A 196 -1.51 9.26 2.55
N GLN A 197 -0.96 10.11 3.41
CA GLN A 197 0.24 10.89 3.15
C GLN A 197 1.25 10.70 4.27
N GLY A 198 2.50 10.50 3.90
CA GLY A 198 3.57 10.30 4.87
C GLY A 198 4.88 10.95 4.46
N TRP A 199 5.61 11.43 5.45
CA TRP A 199 7.01 11.82 5.35
C TRP A 199 7.87 10.70 5.93
N GLN A 200 8.90 10.32 5.20
CA GLN A 200 9.83 9.27 5.58
C GLN A 200 11.23 9.87 5.63
N MET A 201 11.94 9.54 6.69
CA MET A 201 13.36 9.85 6.84
C MET A 201 14.07 8.60 7.29
N ASP A 202 15.08 8.21 6.54
CA ASP A 202 15.98 7.13 6.91
C ASP A 202 17.43 7.54 6.71
N ALA A 203 18.29 7.06 7.58
CA ALA A 203 19.72 7.20 7.45
C ALA A 203 20.37 5.84 7.67
N SER A 204 21.51 5.60 7.06
CA SER A 204 22.35 4.46 7.42
C SER A 204 23.82 4.85 7.42
N TYR A 205 24.54 4.38 8.42
CA TYR A 205 25.97 4.55 8.51
C TYR A 205 26.65 3.20 8.63
N GLN A 206 27.61 2.97 7.75
CA GLN A 206 28.46 1.79 7.77
C GLN A 206 29.91 2.18 8.00
N LEU A 207 30.53 1.53 8.98
CA LEU A 207 31.95 1.62 9.27
C LEU A 207 32.60 0.24 9.07
N LYS A 208 33.65 0.15 8.26
CA LYS A 208 34.50 -1.04 8.14
C LYS A 208 35.90 -0.72 8.63
N TYR A 209 36.33 -1.39 9.71
CA TYR A 209 37.67 -1.17 10.27
C TYR A 209 38.33 -2.50 10.63
N GLY A 210 39.34 -2.86 9.84
CA GLY A 210 40.03 -4.14 10.00
C GLY A 210 39.07 -5.33 9.87
N ARG A 211 38.86 -6.03 10.99
CA ARG A 211 37.93 -7.19 11.07
C ARG A 211 36.52 -6.83 11.51
N TRP A 212 36.27 -5.56 11.80
CA TRP A 212 34.99 -5.07 12.31
C TRP A 212 34.18 -4.40 11.21
N SER A 213 32.89 -4.67 11.18
CA SER A 213 31.91 -3.89 10.43
C SER A 213 30.77 -3.49 11.39
N VAL A 214 30.48 -2.18 11.44
CA VAL A 214 29.39 -1.62 12.23
C VAL A 214 28.41 -1.00 11.27
N TYR A 215 27.12 -1.28 11.48
CA TYR A 215 26.01 -0.71 10.72
C TYR A 215 24.96 -0.18 11.69
N VAL A 216 24.47 1.04 11.43
CA VAL A 216 23.38 1.65 12.19
C VAL A 216 22.41 2.31 11.19
N SER A 217 21.12 2.09 11.36
CA SER A 217 20.08 2.60 10.45
C SER A 217 18.85 3.08 11.23
N PRO A 218 18.83 4.35 11.68
CA PRO A 218 17.61 4.97 12.23
C PRO A 218 16.63 5.30 11.11
N PHE A 219 15.32 5.25 11.44
CA PHE A 219 14.24 5.68 10.57
C PHE A 219 13.13 6.37 11.33
N ALA A 220 12.38 7.22 10.64
CA ALA A 220 11.15 7.82 11.14
C ALA A 220 10.17 7.99 9.96
N ASN A 221 8.93 7.54 10.16
CA ASN A 221 7.84 7.67 9.20
C ASN A 221 6.69 8.38 9.92
N TRP A 222 6.39 9.59 9.53
CA TRP A 222 5.27 10.38 10.05
C TRP A 222 4.17 10.46 9.00
N PHE A 223 2.95 10.09 9.38
CA PHE A 223 1.76 10.14 8.55
C PHE A 223 0.82 11.21 9.10
N SER A 224 0.31 12.08 8.23
CA SER A 224 -0.69 13.06 8.60
C SER A 224 -2.11 12.47 8.68
N ASN A 225 -2.34 11.39 7.94
CA ASN A 225 -3.65 10.78 7.77
C ASN A 225 -3.54 9.28 7.43
N TYR A 226 -2.87 8.53 8.31
CA TYR A 226 -2.72 7.09 8.23
C TYR A 226 -4.08 6.39 8.24
N ILE A 227 -4.35 5.54 7.24
CA ILE A 227 -5.60 4.78 7.15
C ILE A 227 -5.44 3.47 7.92
N PHE A 228 -6.33 3.24 8.86
CA PHE A 228 -6.35 2.02 9.66
C PHE A 228 -7.77 1.57 10.00
N LEU A 229 -7.90 0.31 10.37
CA LEU A 229 -9.15 -0.31 10.77
C LEU A 229 -9.31 -0.20 12.29
N ARG A 230 -10.25 0.64 12.75
CA ARG A 230 -10.49 0.95 14.15
C ARG A 230 -11.68 0.16 14.69
N PRO A 231 -11.58 -0.53 15.85
CA PRO A 231 -12.73 -1.09 16.54
C PRO A 231 -13.65 0.03 17.03
N THR A 232 -14.96 -0.11 16.84
CA THR A 232 -15.96 0.87 17.29
C THR A 232 -16.45 0.61 18.70
N GLY A 233 -16.29 -0.62 19.21
CA GLY A 233 -16.93 -1.09 20.45
C GLY A 233 -18.35 -1.59 20.25
N GLU A 234 -18.95 -1.42 19.08
CA GLU A 234 -20.28 -1.88 18.74
C GLU A 234 -20.24 -3.30 18.18
N TRP A 235 -21.32 -4.06 18.41
CA TRP A 235 -21.50 -5.40 17.85
C TRP A 235 -22.35 -5.34 16.59
N SER A 236 -21.99 -6.13 15.61
CA SER A 236 -22.75 -6.25 14.38
C SER A 236 -24.03 -7.04 14.59
N VAL A 237 -25.08 -6.65 13.86
CA VAL A 237 -26.34 -7.40 13.80
C VAL A 237 -26.28 -8.57 12.80
N LEU A 238 -25.21 -8.63 11.99
CA LEU A 238 -25.04 -9.67 10.97
C LEU A 238 -24.71 -11.02 11.61
N PRO A 239 -25.20 -12.14 11.02
CA PRO A 239 -24.87 -13.47 11.51
C PRO A 239 -23.38 -13.79 11.31
N HIS A 240 -22.86 -14.67 12.16
CA HIS A 240 -21.46 -15.15 12.11
C HIS A 240 -20.38 -14.06 12.18
N THR A 241 -20.67 -12.97 12.87
CA THR A 241 -19.74 -11.83 13.02
C THR A 241 -19.55 -11.44 14.48
N GLY A 242 -18.63 -10.51 14.71
CA GLY A 242 -18.30 -9.94 16.02
C GLY A 242 -18.46 -8.42 16.01
N GLN A 243 -17.44 -7.75 16.52
CA GLN A 243 -17.41 -6.28 16.59
C GLN A 243 -17.34 -5.63 15.21
N ILE A 244 -17.91 -4.42 15.16
CA ILE A 244 -17.80 -3.52 14.02
C ILE A 244 -16.45 -2.81 14.08
N TYR A 245 -15.74 -2.83 12.95
CA TYR A 245 -14.50 -2.09 12.71
C TYR A 245 -14.74 -1.12 11.57
N ARG A 246 -14.29 0.12 11.73
CA ARG A 246 -14.44 1.16 10.71
C ARG A 246 -13.09 1.65 10.23
N TYR A 247 -12.92 1.77 8.92
CA TYR A 247 -11.77 2.44 8.33
C TYR A 247 -11.81 3.93 8.66
N THR A 248 -10.71 4.46 9.16
CA THR A 248 -10.59 5.85 9.57
C THR A 248 -9.17 6.34 9.35
N GLN A 249 -8.95 7.64 9.52
CA GLN A 249 -7.63 8.26 9.38
C GLN A 249 -7.19 8.92 10.67
N THR A 250 -5.89 8.86 10.95
CA THR A 250 -5.26 9.54 12.09
C THR A 250 -3.83 9.92 11.79
N GLU A 251 -3.25 10.80 12.59
CA GLU A 251 -1.81 10.97 12.60
C GLU A 251 -1.13 9.73 13.19
N ALA A 252 -0.01 9.33 12.61
CA ALA A 252 0.79 8.21 13.10
C ALA A 252 2.29 8.49 12.93
N LEU A 253 3.07 8.04 13.90
CA LEU A 253 4.53 8.10 13.86
C LEU A 253 5.09 6.69 14.11
N PHE A 254 5.89 6.20 13.16
CA PHE A 254 6.67 4.98 13.29
C PHE A 254 8.15 5.37 13.28
N ALA A 255 8.86 5.14 14.37
CA ALA A 255 10.27 5.44 14.46
C ALA A 255 11.03 4.31 15.15
N GLY A 256 12.24 4.05 14.69
CA GLY A 256 13.09 3.01 15.22
C GLY A 256 14.51 3.11 14.70
N ALA A 257 15.33 2.16 15.10
CA ALA A 257 16.68 2.04 14.59
C ALA A 257 17.12 0.57 14.60
N GLU A 258 17.80 0.20 13.53
CA GLU A 258 18.49 -1.10 13.45
C GLU A 258 19.99 -0.89 13.65
N ALA A 259 20.64 -1.79 14.37
CA ALA A 259 22.09 -1.78 14.52
C ALA A 259 22.67 -3.20 14.39
N SER A 260 23.83 -3.31 13.79
CA SER A 260 24.59 -4.57 13.79
C SER A 260 26.09 -4.34 13.88
N VAL A 261 26.75 -5.27 14.55
CA VAL A 261 28.22 -5.36 14.61
C VAL A 261 28.62 -6.73 14.12
N GLU A 262 29.54 -6.76 13.20
CA GLU A 262 30.12 -7.98 12.63
C GLU A 262 31.62 -8.02 12.87
N LEU A 263 32.12 -9.16 13.33
CA LEU A 263 33.53 -9.44 13.57
C LEU A 263 33.98 -10.66 12.74
N THR A 264 34.91 -10.49 11.85
CA THR A 264 35.59 -11.60 11.18
C THR A 264 36.68 -12.15 12.10
N ILE A 265 36.38 -13.28 12.75
CA ILE A 265 37.32 -13.94 13.68
C ILE A 265 38.39 -14.66 12.88
N LEU A 266 37.99 -15.42 11.86
CA LEU A 266 38.85 -16.13 10.91
C LEU A 266 38.30 -15.88 9.49
N PRO A 267 39.08 -16.14 8.42
CA PRO A 267 38.55 -16.02 7.04
C PRO A 267 37.27 -16.85 6.77
N THR A 268 37.07 -17.91 7.55
CA THR A 268 35.93 -18.83 7.45
C THR A 268 34.92 -18.69 8.58
N LEU A 269 35.15 -17.77 9.56
CA LEU A 269 34.31 -17.61 10.73
C LEU A 269 34.00 -16.14 11.00
N ASN A 270 32.73 -15.78 10.86
CA ASN A 270 32.20 -14.46 11.18
C ASN A 270 31.22 -14.56 12.37
N TYR A 271 31.29 -13.59 13.26
CA TYR A 271 30.31 -13.39 14.33
C TYR A 271 29.52 -12.12 14.07
N ARG A 272 28.21 -12.18 14.16
CA ARG A 272 27.31 -11.03 13.99
C ARG A 272 26.37 -10.92 15.20
N LEU A 273 26.28 -9.71 15.74
CA LEU A 273 25.27 -9.29 16.72
C LEU A 273 24.42 -8.22 16.07
N SER A 274 23.10 -8.35 16.14
CA SER A 274 22.17 -7.35 15.64
C SER A 274 21.00 -7.15 16.62
N GLY A 275 20.41 -5.95 16.58
CA GLY A 275 19.26 -5.57 17.36
C GLY A 275 18.47 -4.46 16.68
N GLU A 276 17.21 -4.35 17.06
CA GLU A 276 16.24 -3.35 16.60
C GLU A 276 15.45 -2.80 17.80
#